data_fae683f292efd3c2bbbbe199f83f3283
#
_entry.id   fae683f292efd3c2bbbbe199f83f3283
#
_cell.length_a   1.000
_cell.length_b   1.000
_cell.length_c   1.000
_cell.angle_alpha   90.00
_cell.angle_beta   90.00
_cell.angle_gamma   90.00
#
_symmetry.space_group_name_H-M   'P 1'
#
loop_
_entity.id
_entity.type
_entity.pdbx_description
1 polymer ?
#
loop_
_entity_poly.entity_id
_entity_poly.type
_entity_poly.pdbx_seq_one_letter_code
_entity_poly.pdbx_strand_id
1 'polypeptide(L)'
;VLVLASLAAGCAPPPPAGQTDVAGVPQTFYGSVIETDGALQAQDVREALAENGRATLTFEGEVTATCAKKGCWMDVASGSDTVFVRFLDYSFFVPTEGAEGKRTVVQGEAFYDTLTVPMLKHYAEDAGKSQAEINAITEPELRLAFTATGVMIEG
;
A
#
# COMPACT_ATOMS: atom_id res chain seq x y z
N VAL A 1 26.05 -35.22 31.99
CA VAL A 1 26.10 -34.38 30.79
C VAL A 1 24.85 -33.52 30.79
N LEU A 2 25.02 -32.21 31.13
CA LEU A 2 23.95 -31.22 31.18
C LEU A 2 23.88 -30.54 29.80
N VAL A 3 22.75 -30.68 29.11
CA VAL A 3 22.49 -29.96 27.85
C VAL A 3 21.72 -28.66 28.21
N LEU A 4 22.39 -27.52 28.11
CA LEU A 4 21.75 -26.22 28.20
C LEU A 4 21.06 -25.94 26.86
N ALA A 5 19.72 -25.88 26.87
CA ALA A 5 18.93 -25.35 25.76
C ALA A 5 18.91 -23.80 25.83
N SER A 6 19.62 -23.18 24.88
CA SER A 6 19.52 -21.71 24.68
C SER A 6 18.20 -21.36 24.00
N LEU A 7 17.32 -20.68 24.75
CA LEU A 7 16.17 -19.99 24.16
C LEU A 7 16.67 -18.77 23.37
N ALA A 8 16.60 -18.81 22.06
CA ALA A 8 16.75 -17.63 21.23
C ALA A 8 15.47 -16.81 21.32
N ALA A 9 15.51 -15.72 22.10
CA ALA A 9 14.47 -14.70 22.07
C ALA A 9 14.50 -14.02 20.70
N GLY A 10 13.51 -14.31 19.86
CA GLY A 10 13.29 -13.62 18.59
C GLY A 10 12.93 -12.15 18.90
N CYS A 11 13.87 -11.23 18.72
CA CYS A 11 13.58 -9.79 18.70
C CYS A 11 12.71 -9.50 17.50
N ALA A 12 11.46 -9.05 17.75
CA ALA A 12 10.68 -8.37 16.71
C ALA A 12 11.47 -7.14 16.25
N PRO A 13 11.51 -6.82 14.93
CA PRO A 13 12.17 -5.61 14.47
C PRO A 13 11.53 -4.39 15.14
N PRO A 14 12.31 -3.38 15.53
CA PRO A 14 11.76 -2.15 16.08
C PRO A 14 10.84 -1.47 15.06
N PRO A 15 9.80 -0.73 15.52
CA PRO A 15 8.98 0.07 14.62
C PRO A 15 9.89 1.05 13.87
N PRO A 16 9.58 1.36 12.59
CA PRO A 16 10.43 2.21 11.78
C PRO A 16 10.60 3.58 12.44
N ALA A 17 11.85 4.03 12.53
CA ALA A 17 12.17 5.35 13.03
C ALA A 17 11.61 6.40 12.07
N GLY A 18 10.88 7.38 12.57
CA GLY A 18 10.46 8.54 11.79
C GLY A 18 11.69 9.26 11.23
N GLN A 19 11.72 9.45 9.92
CA GLN A 19 12.72 10.25 9.22
C GLN A 19 12.05 11.53 8.75
N THR A 20 12.85 12.54 8.40
CA THR A 20 12.36 13.77 7.75
C THR A 20 13.02 13.87 6.38
N ASP A 21 12.26 14.39 5.40
CA ASP A 21 12.83 14.76 4.10
C ASP A 21 13.76 15.98 4.21
N VAL A 22 14.35 16.38 3.06
CA VAL A 22 15.21 17.58 2.99
C VAL A 22 14.48 18.88 3.31
N ALA A 23 13.15 18.92 3.28
CA ALA A 23 12.31 20.05 3.66
C ALA A 23 11.89 20.00 5.14
N GLY A 24 12.25 18.94 5.89
CA GLY A 24 11.91 18.75 7.30
C GLY A 24 10.50 18.21 7.52
N VAL A 25 9.83 17.69 6.50
CA VAL A 25 8.54 17.03 6.64
C VAL A 25 8.72 15.65 7.27
N PRO A 26 7.98 15.32 8.35
CA PRO A 26 8.07 13.99 8.94
C PRO A 26 7.71 12.89 7.94
N GLN A 27 8.51 11.83 7.90
CA GLN A 27 8.26 10.65 7.08
C GLN A 27 8.13 9.43 7.96
N THR A 28 7.09 8.64 7.75
CA THR A 28 6.90 7.38 8.46
C THR A 28 6.94 6.23 7.47
N PHE A 29 7.78 5.24 7.76
CA PHE A 29 7.96 4.05 6.94
C PHE A 29 7.17 2.87 7.51
N TYR A 30 6.54 2.10 6.63
CA TYR A 30 5.79 0.89 6.92
C TYR A 30 6.33 -0.25 6.06
N GLY A 31 6.56 -1.41 6.65
CA GLY A 31 7.24 -2.51 5.98
C GLY A 31 8.73 -2.27 5.86
N SER A 32 9.32 -2.51 4.71
CA SER A 32 10.74 -2.23 4.45
C SER A 32 10.99 -0.72 4.34
N VAL A 33 12.15 -0.28 4.82
CA VAL A 33 12.65 1.08 4.51
C VAL A 33 12.97 1.12 3.02
N ILE A 34 12.47 2.13 2.32
CA ILE A 34 12.57 2.27 0.88
C ILE A 34 13.30 3.57 0.51
N GLU A 35 13.89 3.57 -0.69
CA GLU A 35 14.40 4.79 -1.30
C GLU A 35 13.24 5.60 -1.88
N THR A 36 13.19 6.89 -1.54
CA THR A 36 12.11 7.76 -1.99
C THR A 36 12.50 8.64 -3.17
N ASP A 37 13.79 8.78 -3.45
CA ASP A 37 14.31 9.55 -4.57
C ASP A 37 14.12 8.81 -5.90
N GLY A 38 13.71 9.55 -6.94
CA GLY A 38 13.53 8.99 -8.29
C GLY A 38 12.28 8.11 -8.45
N ALA A 39 11.32 8.20 -7.53
CA ALA A 39 10.04 7.54 -7.67
C ALA A 39 9.28 8.04 -8.92
N LEU A 40 8.63 7.14 -9.66
CA LEU A 40 7.73 7.49 -10.75
C LEU A 40 6.49 8.19 -10.19
N GLN A 41 5.89 9.08 -10.98
CA GLN A 41 4.55 9.56 -10.64
C GLN A 41 3.53 8.43 -10.81
N ALA A 42 2.55 8.34 -9.92
CA ALA A 42 1.55 7.27 -9.95
C ALA A 42 0.82 7.17 -11.32
N GLN A 43 0.64 8.30 -12.01
CA GLN A 43 0.05 8.35 -13.37
C GLN A 43 0.90 7.64 -14.44
N ASP A 44 2.23 7.53 -14.23
CA ASP A 44 3.16 6.95 -15.21
C ASP A 44 3.35 5.43 -14.99
N VAL A 45 2.80 4.87 -13.90
CA VAL A 45 2.90 3.43 -13.59
C VAL A 45 2.29 2.57 -14.70
N ARG A 46 1.20 3.02 -15.34
CA ARG A 46 0.58 2.29 -16.46
C ARG A 46 1.51 2.14 -17.66
N GLU A 47 2.28 3.18 -17.98
CA GLU A 47 3.24 3.15 -19.07
C GLU A 47 4.37 2.16 -18.78
N ALA A 48 4.84 2.09 -17.53
CA ALA A 48 5.84 1.12 -17.09
C ALA A 48 5.39 -0.34 -17.23
N LEU A 49 4.07 -0.61 -17.28
CA LEU A 49 3.50 -1.96 -17.45
C LEU A 49 3.34 -2.37 -18.92
N ALA A 50 3.49 -1.45 -19.89
CA ALA A 50 3.07 -1.66 -21.28
C ALA A 50 3.76 -2.85 -21.97
N GLU A 51 4.99 -3.18 -21.60
CA GLU A 51 5.76 -4.26 -22.26
C GLU A 51 5.44 -5.66 -21.73
N ASN A 52 5.31 -5.82 -20.40
CA ASN A 52 5.27 -7.13 -19.76
C ASN A 52 4.03 -7.35 -18.85
N GLY A 53 3.16 -6.34 -18.69
CA GLY A 53 2.01 -6.40 -17.78
C GLY A 53 2.37 -6.44 -16.29
N ARG A 54 3.67 -6.41 -15.96
CA ARG A 54 4.22 -6.38 -14.59
C ARG A 54 5.50 -5.55 -14.55
N ALA A 55 5.72 -4.82 -13.45
CA ALA A 55 6.95 -4.06 -13.26
C ALA A 55 7.27 -3.93 -11.77
N THR A 56 8.53 -4.19 -11.39
CA THR A 56 9.03 -3.82 -10.06
C THR A 56 9.53 -2.39 -10.12
N LEU A 57 8.95 -1.51 -9.31
CA LEU A 57 9.24 -0.09 -9.34
C LEU A 57 8.93 0.60 -8.01
N THR A 58 9.32 1.86 -7.90
CA THR A 58 8.92 2.78 -6.85
C THR A 58 8.12 3.91 -7.47
N PHE A 59 6.95 4.23 -6.90
CA PHE A 59 6.15 5.36 -7.37
C PHE A 59 5.68 6.22 -6.20
N GLU A 60 5.32 7.48 -6.50
CA GLU A 60 4.75 8.42 -5.55
C GLU A 60 3.38 8.92 -6.00
N GLY A 61 2.55 9.26 -5.04
CA GLY A 61 1.22 9.83 -5.27
C GLY A 61 0.59 10.28 -3.95
N GLU A 62 -0.70 10.55 -3.99
CA GLU A 62 -1.50 10.95 -2.83
C GLU A 62 -2.40 9.81 -2.40
N VAL A 63 -2.44 9.50 -1.10
CA VAL A 63 -3.37 8.51 -0.54
C VAL A 63 -4.79 9.03 -0.65
N THR A 64 -5.69 8.26 -1.27
CA THR A 64 -7.11 8.62 -1.42
C THR A 64 -8.04 7.82 -0.52
N ALA A 65 -7.63 6.62 -0.11
CA ALA A 65 -8.36 5.78 0.83
C ALA A 65 -7.44 4.78 1.51
N THR A 66 -7.81 4.36 2.72
CA THR A 66 -7.17 3.24 3.43
C THR A 66 -8.23 2.30 3.98
N CYS A 67 -7.84 1.05 4.25
CA CYS A 67 -8.69 0.11 4.96
C CYS A 67 -8.98 0.61 6.38
N ALA A 68 -10.20 1.06 6.65
CA ALA A 68 -10.62 1.60 7.94
C ALA A 68 -10.60 0.58 9.09
N LYS A 69 -10.60 -0.72 8.78
CA LYS A 69 -10.58 -1.79 9.79
C LYS A 69 -9.18 -2.09 10.30
N LYS A 70 -8.19 -2.19 9.39
CA LYS A 70 -6.83 -2.65 9.74
C LYS A 70 -5.71 -1.92 9.04
N GLY A 71 -6.00 -1.06 8.03
CA GLY A 71 -4.96 -0.48 7.21
C GLY A 71 -4.21 -1.51 6.34
N CYS A 72 -4.89 -2.57 5.88
CA CYS A 72 -4.27 -3.68 5.14
C CYS A 72 -4.20 -3.46 3.62
N TRP A 73 -4.75 -2.37 3.13
CA TRP A 73 -4.65 -1.88 1.77
C TRP A 73 -4.82 -0.35 1.75
N MET A 74 -4.43 0.27 0.66
CA MET A 74 -4.68 1.68 0.39
C MET A 74 -4.86 1.93 -1.10
N ASP A 75 -5.56 3.00 -1.45
CA ASP A 75 -5.65 3.55 -2.80
C ASP A 75 -4.76 4.78 -2.91
N VAL A 76 -4.02 4.89 -4.01
CA VAL A 76 -3.17 6.03 -4.33
C VAL A 76 -3.65 6.65 -5.64
N ALA A 77 -3.83 7.97 -5.65
CA ALA A 77 -4.27 8.71 -6.84
C ALA A 77 -3.29 8.53 -8.01
N SER A 78 -3.83 8.28 -9.21
CA SER A 78 -3.08 8.11 -10.46
C SER A 78 -3.78 8.89 -11.59
N GLY A 79 -3.62 10.21 -11.60
CA GLY A 79 -4.38 11.07 -12.50
C GLY A 79 -5.89 11.00 -12.21
N SER A 80 -6.68 10.55 -13.19
CA SER A 80 -8.14 10.33 -13.02
C SER A 80 -8.49 8.93 -12.47
N ASP A 81 -7.49 8.10 -12.19
CA ASP A 81 -7.63 6.71 -11.76
C ASP A 81 -6.89 6.49 -10.42
N THR A 82 -6.87 5.26 -9.93
CA THR A 82 -6.18 4.87 -8.70
C THR A 82 -5.28 3.67 -8.91
N VAL A 83 -4.20 3.58 -8.12
CA VAL A 83 -3.40 2.38 -7.92
C VAL A 83 -3.88 1.72 -6.63
N PHE A 84 -4.40 0.50 -6.72
CA PHE A 84 -4.82 -0.28 -5.57
C PHE A 84 -3.63 -1.02 -4.95
N VAL A 85 -3.21 -0.61 -3.76
CA VAL A 85 -2.01 -1.11 -3.08
C VAL A 85 -2.38 -2.10 -1.98
N ARG A 86 -1.89 -3.33 -2.09
CA ARG A 86 -1.90 -4.34 -1.02
C ARG A 86 -0.48 -4.54 -0.50
N PHE A 87 -0.35 -4.99 0.72
CA PHE A 87 0.96 -5.21 1.35
C PHE A 87 1.35 -6.69 1.25
N LEU A 88 2.62 -6.93 0.88
CA LEU A 88 3.15 -8.28 0.65
C LEU A 88 2.91 -9.16 1.89
N ASP A 89 2.21 -10.28 1.67
CA ASP A 89 1.89 -11.29 2.70
C ASP A 89 1.20 -10.72 3.95
N TYR A 90 0.54 -9.52 3.84
CA TYR A 90 -0.03 -8.81 4.98
C TYR A 90 0.96 -8.60 6.13
N SER A 91 2.24 -8.42 5.79
CA SER A 91 3.35 -8.33 6.76
C SER A 91 3.41 -7.01 7.52
N PHE A 92 2.73 -5.97 7.05
CA PHE A 92 2.61 -4.67 7.70
C PHE A 92 1.29 -3.98 7.35
N PHE A 93 0.99 -2.89 8.05
CA PHE A 93 -0.24 -2.12 7.90
C PHE A 93 0.07 -0.64 7.93
N VAL A 94 -0.76 0.18 7.26
CA VAL A 94 -0.72 1.64 7.31
C VAL A 94 -1.80 2.16 8.28
N PRO A 95 -1.79 3.46 8.65
CA PRO A 95 -2.85 4.02 9.49
C PRO A 95 -4.24 3.83 8.89
N THR A 96 -5.21 3.50 9.74
CA THR A 96 -6.62 3.37 9.35
C THR A 96 -7.33 4.72 9.17
N GLU A 97 -6.73 5.79 9.69
CA GLU A 97 -7.24 7.17 9.63
C GLU A 97 -6.09 8.16 9.47
N GLY A 98 -6.37 9.29 8.83
CA GLY A 98 -5.43 10.42 8.73
C GLY A 98 -4.30 10.24 7.73
N ALA A 99 -4.38 9.25 6.84
CA ALA A 99 -3.45 9.08 5.73
C ALA A 99 -3.93 9.74 4.43
N GLU A 100 -5.25 9.92 4.27
CA GLU A 100 -5.85 10.51 3.09
C GLU A 100 -5.34 11.95 2.88
N GLY A 101 -5.07 12.31 1.63
CA GLY A 101 -4.52 13.59 1.23
C GLY A 101 -3.01 13.73 1.44
N LYS A 102 -2.35 12.74 2.04
CA LYS A 102 -0.90 12.77 2.26
C LYS A 102 -0.14 12.18 1.09
N ARG A 103 1.04 12.76 0.82
CA ARG A 103 2.01 12.18 -0.12
C ARG A 103 2.49 10.83 0.42
N THR A 104 2.55 9.86 -0.47
CA THR A 104 3.12 8.54 -0.19
C THR A 104 4.10 8.13 -1.28
N VAL A 105 5.11 7.35 -0.91
CA VAL A 105 6.00 6.64 -1.82
C VAL A 105 5.86 5.15 -1.55
N VAL A 106 5.71 4.36 -2.61
CA VAL A 106 5.44 2.93 -2.53
C VAL A 106 6.43 2.15 -3.38
N GLN A 107 7.06 1.14 -2.83
CA GLN A 107 7.98 0.25 -3.53
C GLN A 107 7.44 -1.18 -3.57
N GLY A 108 7.52 -1.82 -4.74
CA GLY A 108 7.07 -3.20 -4.93
C GLY A 108 6.80 -3.55 -6.38
N GLU A 109 5.78 -4.36 -6.63
CA GLU A 109 5.41 -4.84 -7.96
C GLU A 109 4.04 -4.30 -8.39
N ALA A 110 4.00 -3.65 -9.55
CA ALA A 110 2.78 -3.20 -10.23
C ALA A 110 2.29 -4.26 -11.23
N PHE A 111 0.97 -4.43 -11.36
CA PHE A 111 0.33 -5.35 -12.31
C PHE A 111 -1.15 -5.01 -12.48
N TYR A 112 -1.80 -5.59 -13.50
CA TYR A 112 -3.25 -5.54 -13.61
C TYR A 112 -3.89 -6.73 -12.90
N ASP A 113 -4.92 -6.47 -12.07
CA ASP A 113 -5.69 -7.48 -11.35
C ASP A 113 -7.18 -7.32 -11.65
N THR A 114 -7.88 -8.44 -11.84
CA THR A 114 -9.34 -8.44 -11.97
C THR A 114 -9.96 -8.73 -10.62
N LEU A 115 -10.48 -7.68 -9.98
CA LEU A 115 -11.21 -7.81 -8.73
C LEU A 115 -12.62 -8.33 -8.98
N THR A 116 -12.95 -9.47 -8.40
CA THR A 116 -14.29 -10.04 -8.49
C THR A 116 -15.30 -9.23 -7.67
N VAL A 117 -16.59 -9.35 -8.00
CA VAL A 117 -17.66 -8.66 -7.25
C VAL A 117 -17.59 -8.93 -5.74
N PRO A 118 -17.38 -10.18 -5.25
CA PRO A 118 -17.20 -10.42 -3.82
C PRO A 118 -16.01 -9.69 -3.22
N MET A 119 -14.86 -9.61 -3.92
CA MET A 119 -13.68 -8.87 -3.46
C MET A 119 -13.95 -7.37 -3.38
N LEU A 120 -14.56 -6.81 -4.43
CA LEU A 120 -14.93 -5.38 -4.47
C LEU A 120 -15.88 -5.00 -3.33
N LYS A 121 -16.88 -5.85 -3.05
CA LYS A 121 -17.81 -5.66 -1.92
C LYS A 121 -17.08 -5.72 -0.58
N HIS A 122 -16.18 -6.68 -0.40
CA HIS A 122 -15.36 -6.79 0.81
C HIS A 122 -14.50 -5.54 1.03
N TYR A 123 -13.83 -5.03 0.00
CA TYR A 123 -13.05 -3.78 0.11
C TYR A 123 -13.92 -2.55 0.36
N ALA A 124 -15.13 -2.49 -0.21
CA ALA A 124 -16.09 -1.44 0.07
C ALA A 124 -16.56 -1.45 1.53
N GLU A 125 -16.80 -2.64 2.10
CA GLU A 125 -17.10 -2.82 3.54
C GLU A 125 -15.93 -2.36 4.41
N ASP A 126 -14.70 -2.72 4.05
CA ASP A 126 -13.48 -2.33 4.76
C ASP A 126 -13.20 -0.82 4.69
N ALA A 127 -13.64 -0.17 3.62
CA ALA A 127 -13.60 1.28 3.46
C ALA A 127 -14.76 2.01 4.16
N GLY A 128 -15.65 1.28 4.84
CA GLY A 128 -16.79 1.87 5.55
C GLY A 128 -17.90 2.41 4.63
N LYS A 129 -18.01 1.90 3.39
CA LYS A 129 -19.05 2.30 2.45
C LYS A 129 -20.44 1.90 2.95
N SER A 130 -21.46 2.66 2.53
CA SER A 130 -22.86 2.36 2.85
C SER A 130 -23.32 1.06 2.17
N GLN A 131 -24.33 0.41 2.74
CA GLN A 131 -24.90 -0.81 2.16
C GLN A 131 -25.46 -0.58 0.74
N ALA A 132 -25.95 0.63 0.45
CA ALA A 132 -26.42 0.99 -0.90
C ALA A 132 -25.26 1.01 -1.91
N GLU A 133 -24.11 1.58 -1.56
CA GLU A 133 -22.90 1.58 -2.40
C GLU A 133 -22.37 0.16 -2.62
N ILE A 134 -22.33 -0.66 -1.57
CA ILE A 134 -21.90 -2.05 -1.64
C ILE A 134 -22.83 -2.87 -2.56
N ASN A 135 -24.13 -2.68 -2.45
CA ASN A 135 -25.13 -3.38 -3.29
C ASN A 135 -25.08 -2.95 -4.75
N ALA A 136 -24.63 -1.73 -5.03
CA ALA A 136 -24.47 -1.22 -6.40
C ALA A 136 -23.29 -1.88 -7.16
N ILE A 137 -22.39 -2.58 -6.46
CA ILE A 137 -21.28 -3.33 -7.06
C ILE A 137 -21.81 -4.62 -7.67
N THR A 138 -21.93 -4.68 -9.00
CA THR A 138 -22.53 -5.82 -9.73
C THR A 138 -21.61 -6.44 -10.77
N GLU A 139 -20.53 -5.75 -11.13
CA GLU A 139 -19.58 -6.18 -12.16
C GLU A 139 -18.16 -6.29 -11.58
N PRO A 140 -17.32 -7.22 -12.07
CA PRO A 140 -15.90 -7.25 -11.76
C PRO A 140 -15.18 -6.04 -12.37
N GLU A 141 -14.06 -5.65 -11.78
CA GLU A 141 -13.28 -4.50 -12.21
C GLU A 141 -11.83 -4.88 -12.46
N LEU A 142 -11.29 -4.48 -13.62
CA LEU A 142 -9.86 -4.55 -13.89
C LEU A 142 -9.19 -3.32 -13.27
N ARG A 143 -8.34 -3.53 -12.28
CA ARG A 143 -7.60 -2.47 -11.60
C ARG A 143 -6.11 -2.53 -11.85
N LEU A 144 -5.50 -1.35 -11.91
CA LEU A 144 -4.07 -1.22 -11.68
C LEU A 144 -3.81 -1.51 -10.20
N ALA A 145 -3.13 -2.60 -9.95
CA ALA A 145 -2.83 -3.11 -8.61
C ALA A 145 -1.34 -3.07 -8.31
N PHE A 146 -1.00 -3.09 -7.05
CA PHE A 146 0.37 -3.04 -6.56
C PHE A 146 0.52 -3.91 -5.32
N THR A 147 1.58 -4.73 -5.27
CA THR A 147 1.98 -5.44 -4.06
C THR A 147 3.20 -4.77 -3.48
N ALA A 148 3.01 -4.03 -2.40
CA ALA A 148 4.05 -3.23 -1.77
C ALA A 148 4.90 -4.05 -0.80
N THR A 149 6.21 -3.88 -0.87
CA THR A 149 7.19 -4.35 0.11
C THR A 149 7.50 -3.30 1.17
N GLY A 150 7.32 -2.03 0.83
CA GLY A 150 7.49 -0.90 1.72
C GLY A 150 6.71 0.33 1.25
N VAL A 151 6.31 1.14 2.22
CA VAL A 151 5.55 2.38 2.03
C VAL A 151 6.14 3.46 2.91
N MET A 152 6.27 4.67 2.38
CA MET A 152 6.51 5.89 3.14
C MET A 152 5.27 6.78 3.05
N ILE A 153 4.82 7.34 4.16
CA ILE A 153 3.74 8.35 4.21
C ILE A 153 4.28 9.59 4.92
N GLU A 154 4.05 10.76 4.33
CA GLU A 154 4.37 12.04 4.98
C GLU A 154 3.45 12.33 6.16
N GLY A 155 4.00 12.99 7.18
CA GLY A 155 3.31 13.31 8.42
C GLY A 155 2.22 14.38 8.34
#